data_941b5a851e9565ccf7c20d80cc12c27d
#
_entry.id   941b5a851e9565ccf7c20d80cc12c27d
#
_cell.length_a   1.000
_cell.length_b   1.000
_cell.length_c   1.000
_cell.angle_alpha   90.00
_cell.angle_beta   90.00
_cell.angle_gamma   90.00
#
_symmetry.space_group_name_H-M   'P 1'
#
loop_
_entity.id
_entity.type
_entity.pdbx_description
1 polymer ?
#
loop_
_entity_poly.entity_id
_entity_poly.type
_entity_poly.pdbx_seq_one_letter_code
_entity_poly.pdbx_strand_id
1 'polypeptide(L)'
;MKAIADLFPANRRYITIEDTHELDLPNHPNHVHLFFKREGIGATAKDLIEAGMRMKPDHIFLTELRGDEAWNYLGMLNTGHNGSLTSTHADDNPAAVYSRLSSLIKESKVGTTLDYGLITNTVASTIDIISFWKGSYMTKIYYNPEEKNEAVMRLLGMVA
;
A
#
# COMPACT_ATOMS: atom_id res chain seq x y z
N MET A 1 11.29 -5.29 1.39
CA MET A 1 10.69 -4.74 0.16
C MET A 1 11.56 -4.98 -1.08
N LYS A 2 12.85 -4.61 -1.11
CA LYS A 2 13.75 -4.76 -2.28
C LYS A 2 13.72 -6.17 -2.90
N ALA A 3 13.89 -7.23 -2.10
CA ALA A 3 13.88 -8.62 -2.60
C ALA A 3 12.57 -9.02 -3.33
N ILE A 4 11.44 -8.43 -2.96
CA ILE A 4 10.18 -8.63 -3.68
C ILE A 4 10.17 -7.78 -4.95
N ALA A 5 10.64 -6.53 -4.88
CA ALA A 5 10.70 -5.64 -6.03
C ALA A 5 11.56 -6.24 -7.17
N ASP A 6 12.66 -6.92 -6.84
CA ASP A 6 13.53 -7.59 -7.80
C ASP A 6 12.85 -8.74 -8.58
N LEU A 7 11.70 -9.24 -8.11
CA LEU A 7 10.89 -10.25 -8.81
C LEU A 7 9.93 -9.66 -9.86
N PHE A 8 9.74 -8.36 -9.85
CA PHE A 8 8.87 -7.69 -10.81
C PHE A 8 9.54 -7.56 -12.20
N PRO A 9 8.75 -7.44 -13.28
CA PRO A 9 9.30 -7.35 -14.64
C PRO A 9 10.16 -6.10 -14.85
N ALA A 10 11.39 -6.26 -15.34
CA ALA A 10 12.34 -5.15 -15.54
C ALA A 10 11.89 -4.11 -16.59
N ASN A 11 10.96 -4.47 -17.49
CA ASN A 11 10.45 -3.62 -18.56
C ASN A 11 9.25 -2.74 -18.16
N ARG A 12 8.93 -2.68 -16.88
CA ARG A 12 7.85 -1.86 -16.32
C ARG A 12 8.37 -0.54 -15.78
N ARG A 13 7.45 0.43 -15.61
CA ARG A 13 7.75 1.72 -15.02
C ARG A 13 7.39 1.74 -13.54
N TYR A 14 8.39 2.02 -12.71
CA TYR A 14 8.27 2.03 -11.24
C TYR A 14 8.40 3.45 -10.70
N ILE A 15 7.50 3.82 -9.80
CA ILE A 15 7.64 5.03 -8.99
C ILE A 15 7.81 4.58 -7.55
N THR A 16 8.86 5.03 -6.87
CA THR A 16 8.99 4.85 -5.43
C THR A 16 8.63 6.15 -4.71
N ILE A 17 7.99 6.02 -3.57
CA ILE A 17 7.65 7.15 -2.68
C ILE A 17 8.25 6.83 -1.32
N GLU A 18 9.19 7.64 -0.88
CA GLU A 18 10.07 7.34 0.24
C GLU A 18 10.27 8.57 1.13
N ASP A 19 10.34 8.40 2.44
CA ASP A 19 10.78 9.46 3.37
C ASP A 19 12.31 9.47 3.52
N THR A 20 12.92 8.31 3.34
CA THR A 20 14.38 8.13 3.28
C THR A 20 14.69 7.17 2.16
N HIS A 21 15.80 7.37 1.44
CA HIS A 21 16.17 6.50 0.33
C HIS A 21 16.55 5.10 0.84
N GLU A 22 15.64 4.15 0.69
CA GLU A 22 15.79 2.77 1.14
C GLU A 22 15.69 1.75 -0.01
N LEU A 23 14.98 2.11 -1.07
CA LEU A 23 14.64 1.20 -2.16
C LEU A 23 15.51 1.48 -3.39
N ASP A 24 16.60 0.72 -3.52
CA ASP A 24 17.43 0.72 -4.72
C ASP A 24 16.88 -0.32 -5.72
N LEU A 25 16.70 0.10 -6.99
CA LEU A 25 16.10 -0.68 -8.07
C LEU A 25 17.05 -0.86 -9.27
N PRO A 26 18.26 -1.45 -9.09
CA PRO A 26 19.28 -1.55 -10.14
C PRO A 26 18.83 -2.38 -11.34
N ASN A 27 17.90 -3.31 -11.15
CA ASN A 27 17.39 -4.20 -12.19
C ASN A 27 16.19 -3.63 -12.95
N HIS A 28 15.73 -2.42 -12.60
CA HIS A 28 14.55 -1.77 -13.18
C HIS A 28 14.95 -0.42 -13.78
N PRO A 29 15.41 -0.35 -15.03
CA PRO A 29 15.98 0.87 -15.60
C PRO A 29 14.98 2.03 -15.75
N ASN A 30 13.68 1.73 -15.83
CA ASN A 30 12.63 2.74 -15.91
C ASN A 30 11.98 2.96 -14.55
N HIS A 31 12.69 3.66 -13.66
CA HIS A 31 12.18 4.03 -12.34
C HIS A 31 12.42 5.50 -12.01
N VAL A 32 11.62 6.02 -11.07
CA VAL A 32 11.77 7.36 -10.49
C VAL A 32 11.58 7.26 -8.98
N HIS A 33 12.49 7.84 -8.22
CA HIS A 33 12.38 7.98 -6.77
C HIS A 33 11.81 9.35 -6.42
N LEU A 34 10.72 9.37 -5.65
CA LEU A 34 10.09 10.56 -5.11
C LEU A 34 10.27 10.59 -3.60
N PHE A 35 10.72 11.72 -3.06
CA PHE A 35 11.01 11.85 -1.64
C PHE A 35 10.08 12.87 -0.99
N PHE A 36 9.48 12.48 0.15
CA PHE A 36 8.64 13.36 0.96
C PHE A 36 9.27 13.61 2.33
N LYS A 37 8.81 14.66 2.98
CA LYS A 37 9.13 14.92 4.38
C LYS A 37 7.90 14.65 5.24
N ARG A 38 8.08 13.94 6.35
CA ARG A 38 7.00 13.69 7.30
C ARG A 38 6.63 14.94 8.08
N GLU A 39 7.61 15.79 8.34
CA GLU A 39 7.46 17.05 9.08
C GLU A 39 8.14 18.19 8.35
N GLY A 40 7.62 19.40 8.57
CA GLY A 40 8.16 20.62 8.00
C GLY A 40 7.57 21.01 6.64
N ILE A 41 8.29 21.84 5.89
CA ILE A 41 7.87 22.35 4.58
C ILE A 41 8.34 21.37 3.51
N GLY A 42 7.42 20.89 2.68
CA GLY A 42 7.72 19.97 1.56
C GLY A 42 6.48 19.23 1.10
N ALA A 43 6.62 18.42 0.04
CA ALA A 43 5.57 17.53 -0.42
C ALA A 43 5.28 16.44 0.62
N THR A 44 4.02 16.10 0.80
CA THR A 44 3.58 14.98 1.63
C THR A 44 3.58 13.68 0.81
N ALA A 45 3.50 12.53 1.47
CA ALA A 45 3.32 11.24 0.77
C ALA A 45 2.06 11.25 -0.11
N LYS A 46 0.96 11.87 0.34
CA LYS A 46 -0.26 12.06 -0.45
C LYS A 46 0.00 12.83 -1.74
N ASP A 47 0.69 13.98 -1.65
CA ASP A 47 1.00 14.80 -2.83
C ASP A 47 1.81 13.99 -3.85
N LEU A 48 2.75 13.16 -3.38
CA LEU A 48 3.58 12.34 -4.23
C LEU A 48 2.82 11.13 -4.82
N ILE A 49 1.84 10.55 -4.13
CA ILE A 49 0.94 9.54 -4.70
C ILE A 49 0.18 10.16 -5.88
N GLU A 50 -0.41 11.35 -5.67
CA GLU A 50 -1.17 12.06 -6.73
C GLU A 50 -0.27 12.45 -7.91
N ALA A 51 0.94 12.91 -7.65
CA ALA A 51 1.93 13.23 -8.69
C ALA A 51 2.39 11.95 -9.42
N GLY A 52 2.69 10.89 -8.68
CA GLY A 52 3.14 9.60 -9.21
C GLY A 52 2.14 9.00 -10.20
N MET A 53 0.84 9.04 -9.88
CA MET A 53 -0.21 8.57 -10.79
C MET A 53 -0.20 9.27 -12.15
N ARG A 54 0.22 10.53 -12.22
CA ARG A 54 0.31 11.31 -13.47
C ARG A 54 1.58 11.00 -14.27
N MET A 55 2.52 10.27 -13.70
CA MET A 55 3.79 9.90 -14.35
C MET A 55 3.68 8.62 -15.17
N LYS A 56 2.48 8.09 -15.37
CA LYS A 56 2.17 6.84 -16.09
C LYS A 56 2.94 5.63 -15.53
N PRO A 57 2.87 5.36 -14.22
CA PRO A 57 3.52 4.19 -13.63
C PRO A 57 2.77 2.90 -14.00
N ASP A 58 3.51 1.79 -14.11
CA ASP A 58 2.91 0.46 -14.01
C ASP A 58 2.71 0.09 -12.53
N HIS A 59 3.66 0.49 -11.67
CA HIS A 59 3.63 0.18 -10.23
C HIS A 59 4.11 1.38 -9.41
N ILE A 60 3.48 1.59 -8.25
CA ILE A 60 3.89 2.59 -7.26
C ILE A 60 4.24 1.88 -5.96
N PHE A 61 5.48 2.00 -5.53
CA PHE A 61 5.99 1.44 -4.27
C PHE A 61 6.07 2.55 -3.22
N LEU A 62 5.29 2.43 -2.17
CA LEU A 62 5.40 3.30 -1.00
C LEU A 62 6.13 2.55 0.10
N THR A 63 7.26 3.06 0.56
CA THR A 63 8.14 2.32 1.46
C THR A 63 7.47 1.94 2.77
N GLU A 64 6.60 2.80 3.33
CA GLU A 64 5.87 2.46 4.54
C GLU A 64 4.57 3.25 4.71
N LEU A 65 3.50 2.56 5.12
CA LEU A 65 2.23 3.16 5.56
C LEU A 65 2.27 3.40 7.07
N ARG A 66 2.18 4.68 7.47
CA ARG A 66 2.22 5.10 8.89
C ARG A 66 1.10 6.05 9.29
N GLY A 67 0.39 6.68 8.35
CA GLY A 67 -0.56 7.74 8.64
C GLY A 67 -1.57 8.04 7.55
N ASP A 68 -1.78 9.34 7.33
CA ASP A 68 -2.83 9.89 6.46
C ASP A 68 -2.76 9.42 5.00
N GLU A 69 -1.60 8.99 4.54
CA GLU A 69 -1.38 8.48 3.18
C GLU A 69 -2.06 7.15 2.90
N ALA A 70 -2.38 6.36 3.94
CA ALA A 70 -2.89 5.00 3.79
C ALA A 70 -4.17 4.94 2.96
N TRP A 71 -5.15 5.81 3.22
CA TRP A 71 -6.40 5.86 2.45
C TRP A 71 -6.17 6.22 0.97
N ASN A 72 -5.30 7.19 0.71
CA ASN A 72 -4.98 7.62 -0.65
C ASN A 72 -4.22 6.52 -1.41
N TYR A 73 -3.33 5.79 -0.73
CA TYR A 73 -2.61 4.67 -1.31
C TYR A 73 -3.55 3.53 -1.72
N LEU A 74 -4.47 3.12 -0.84
CA LEU A 74 -5.48 2.11 -1.20
C LEU A 74 -6.40 2.58 -2.34
N GLY A 75 -6.80 3.86 -2.33
CA GLY A 75 -7.58 4.46 -3.42
C GLY A 75 -6.86 4.38 -4.76
N MET A 76 -5.56 4.67 -4.79
CA MET A 76 -4.72 4.55 -5.98
C MET A 76 -4.68 3.10 -6.51
N LEU A 77 -4.52 2.10 -5.63
CA LEU A 77 -4.51 0.69 -6.04
C LEU A 77 -5.79 0.28 -6.77
N ASN A 78 -6.93 0.85 -6.37
CA ASN A 78 -8.24 0.58 -6.98
C ASN A 78 -8.48 1.35 -8.31
N THR A 79 -7.52 2.16 -8.76
CA THR A 79 -7.62 2.95 -10.01
C THR A 79 -6.73 2.44 -11.14
N GLY A 80 -6.37 1.15 -11.14
CA GLY A 80 -5.63 0.50 -12.21
C GLY A 80 -4.11 0.38 -11.97
N HIS A 81 -3.63 0.68 -10.76
CA HIS A 81 -2.22 0.56 -10.39
C HIS A 81 -1.95 -0.72 -9.55
N ASN A 82 -2.53 -1.84 -10.00
CA ASN A 82 -2.39 -3.14 -9.35
C ASN A 82 -0.93 -3.61 -9.29
N GLY A 83 -0.61 -4.48 -8.31
CA GLY A 83 0.73 -5.03 -8.16
C GLY A 83 1.74 -4.05 -7.55
N SER A 84 1.27 -3.02 -6.86
CA SER A 84 2.13 -2.10 -6.10
C SER A 84 2.52 -2.70 -4.75
N LEU A 85 3.58 -2.18 -4.13
CA LEU A 85 4.11 -2.67 -2.86
C LEU A 85 4.11 -1.59 -1.80
N THR A 86 3.82 -2.00 -0.57
CA THR A 86 4.06 -1.18 0.61
C THR A 86 4.47 -2.04 1.80
N SER A 87 4.90 -1.42 2.89
CA SER A 87 5.11 -2.09 4.17
C SER A 87 4.38 -1.38 5.30
N THR A 88 4.14 -2.09 6.38
CA THR A 88 3.62 -1.55 7.63
C THR A 88 4.09 -2.42 8.80
N HIS A 89 4.16 -1.85 9.99
CA HIS A 89 4.43 -2.61 11.21
C HIS A 89 3.11 -3.11 11.81
N ALA A 90 3.01 -4.43 11.97
CA ALA A 90 1.88 -5.11 12.61
C ALA A 90 2.36 -6.42 13.25
N ASP A 91 1.53 -7.04 14.09
CA ASP A 91 1.77 -8.38 14.61
C ASP A 91 1.72 -9.44 13.50
N ASP A 92 2.37 -10.60 13.73
CA ASP A 92 2.56 -11.68 12.75
C ASP A 92 1.27 -12.50 12.54
N ASN A 93 0.20 -11.80 12.14
CA ASN A 93 -1.04 -12.43 11.66
C ASN A 93 -1.83 -11.48 10.74
N PRO A 94 -2.60 -12.00 9.77
CA PRO A 94 -3.35 -11.18 8.80
C PRO A 94 -4.35 -10.23 9.45
N ALA A 95 -5.06 -10.66 10.49
CA ALA A 95 -6.05 -9.84 11.16
C ALA A 95 -5.41 -8.60 11.81
N ALA A 96 -4.22 -8.73 12.38
CA ALA A 96 -3.47 -7.60 12.92
C ALA A 96 -3.04 -6.61 11.84
N VAL A 97 -2.65 -7.09 10.65
CA VAL A 97 -2.32 -6.22 9.51
C VAL A 97 -3.55 -5.43 9.05
N TYR A 98 -4.69 -6.11 8.87
CA TYR A 98 -5.94 -5.44 8.48
C TYR A 98 -6.41 -4.44 9.53
N SER A 99 -6.35 -4.82 10.82
CA SER A 99 -6.67 -3.93 11.93
C SER A 99 -5.75 -2.71 11.96
N ARG A 100 -4.44 -2.91 11.80
CA ARG A 100 -3.45 -1.82 11.78
C ARG A 100 -3.73 -0.83 10.66
N LEU A 101 -3.92 -1.30 9.43
CA LEU A 101 -4.23 -0.45 8.28
C LEU A 101 -5.55 0.29 8.48
N SER A 102 -6.58 -0.39 9.00
CA SER A 102 -7.88 0.23 9.28
C SER A 102 -7.77 1.33 10.34
N SER A 103 -6.95 1.11 11.39
CA SER A 103 -6.70 2.12 12.42
C SER A 103 -5.95 3.34 11.86
N LEU A 104 -4.90 3.13 11.06
CA LEU A 104 -4.17 4.23 10.40
C LEU A 104 -5.13 5.10 9.57
N ILE A 105 -6.03 4.46 8.81
CA ILE A 105 -7.03 5.17 8.02
C ILE A 105 -8.02 5.89 8.94
N LYS A 106 -8.53 5.22 9.96
CA LYS A 106 -9.53 5.81 10.87
C LYS A 106 -8.99 7.02 11.64
N GLU A 107 -7.72 7.03 11.98
CA GLU A 107 -7.02 8.13 12.66
C GLU A 107 -6.72 9.31 11.72
N SER A 108 -6.75 9.10 10.40
CA SER A 108 -6.52 10.14 9.40
C SER A 108 -7.65 11.16 9.35
N LYS A 109 -7.37 12.37 8.83
CA LYS A 109 -8.38 13.42 8.67
C LYS A 109 -9.61 12.96 7.87
N VAL A 110 -9.40 12.19 6.82
CA VAL A 110 -10.48 11.64 5.99
C VAL A 110 -11.20 10.51 6.72
N GLY A 111 -10.47 9.63 7.37
CA GLY A 111 -11.00 8.45 8.06
C GLY A 111 -11.94 8.76 9.22
N THR A 112 -11.79 9.91 9.89
CA THR A 112 -12.68 10.31 10.99
C THR A 112 -14.15 10.36 10.56
N THR A 113 -14.44 10.71 9.31
CA THR A 113 -15.78 10.81 8.76
C THR A 113 -16.31 9.54 8.10
N LEU A 114 -15.42 8.56 7.85
CA LEU A 114 -15.77 7.31 7.19
C LEU A 114 -16.33 6.29 8.18
N ASP A 115 -17.28 5.47 7.72
CA ASP A 115 -17.72 4.29 8.45
C ASP A 115 -16.59 3.27 8.61
N TYR A 116 -16.48 2.67 9.79
CA TYR A 116 -15.38 1.71 10.06
C TYR A 116 -15.52 0.42 9.24
N GLY A 117 -16.75 -0.05 9.00
CA GLY A 117 -17.02 -1.19 8.14
C GLY A 117 -16.61 -0.93 6.69
N LEU A 118 -16.84 0.28 6.19
CA LEU A 118 -16.36 0.71 4.88
C LEU A 118 -14.82 0.64 4.82
N ILE A 119 -14.14 1.15 5.84
CA ILE A 119 -12.67 1.13 5.89
C ILE A 119 -12.15 -0.32 5.89
N THR A 120 -12.64 -1.17 6.79
CA THR A 120 -12.17 -2.55 6.92
C THR A 120 -12.42 -3.37 5.67
N ASN A 121 -13.59 -3.25 5.06
CA ASN A 121 -13.89 -3.93 3.80
C ASN A 121 -13.05 -3.40 2.64
N THR A 122 -12.76 -2.09 2.59
CA THR A 122 -11.86 -1.52 1.58
C THR A 122 -10.44 -2.07 1.73
N VAL A 123 -9.91 -2.14 2.96
CA VAL A 123 -8.59 -2.74 3.21
C VAL A 123 -8.56 -4.19 2.73
N ALA A 124 -9.53 -5.02 3.16
CA ALA A 124 -9.58 -6.44 2.82
C ALA A 124 -9.79 -6.70 1.32
N SER A 125 -10.59 -5.85 0.64
CA SER A 125 -10.82 -5.97 -0.82
C SER A 125 -9.66 -5.50 -1.67
N THR A 126 -8.75 -4.68 -1.13
CA THR A 126 -7.65 -4.09 -1.89
C THR A 126 -6.36 -4.90 -1.77
N ILE A 127 -6.06 -5.45 -0.58
CA ILE A 127 -4.83 -6.19 -0.32
C ILE A 127 -4.96 -7.61 -0.87
N ASP A 128 -4.04 -8.01 -1.76
CA ASP A 128 -4.00 -9.35 -2.35
C ASP A 128 -3.14 -10.31 -1.53
N ILE A 129 -1.94 -9.85 -1.14
CA ILE A 129 -0.93 -10.69 -0.51
C ILE A 129 -0.33 -9.96 0.68
N ILE A 130 -0.17 -10.66 1.78
CA ILE A 130 0.59 -10.18 2.94
C ILE A 130 1.80 -11.10 3.12
N SER A 131 2.99 -10.53 3.10
CA SER A 131 4.23 -11.23 3.42
C SER A 131 4.77 -10.78 4.77
N PHE A 132 5.05 -11.74 5.65
CA PHE A 132 5.59 -11.48 6.99
C PHE A 132 7.09 -11.67 7.01
N TRP A 133 7.78 -10.77 7.67
CA TRP A 133 9.23 -10.73 7.68
C TRP A 133 9.79 -10.60 9.09
N LYS A 134 10.85 -11.34 9.38
CA LYS A 134 11.63 -11.20 10.61
C LYS A 134 13.08 -10.90 10.24
N GLY A 135 13.49 -9.65 10.44
CA GLY A 135 14.75 -9.18 9.88
C GLY A 135 14.74 -9.27 8.35
N SER A 136 15.70 -9.99 7.77
CA SER A 136 15.84 -10.16 6.32
C SER A 136 15.10 -11.38 5.75
N TYR A 137 14.44 -12.17 6.59
CA TYR A 137 13.84 -13.45 6.19
C TYR A 137 12.32 -13.34 6.12
N MET A 138 11.76 -13.77 5.00
CA MET A 138 10.31 -13.97 4.88
C MET A 138 9.92 -15.24 5.64
N THR A 139 9.03 -15.09 6.62
CA THR A 139 8.60 -16.19 7.50
C THR A 139 7.29 -16.81 7.03
N LYS A 140 6.42 -16.02 6.37
CA LYS A 140 5.09 -16.46 5.99
C LYS A 140 4.56 -15.61 4.84
N ILE A 141 3.73 -16.20 4.00
CA ILE A 141 2.88 -15.52 3.02
C ILE A 141 1.43 -15.85 3.34
N TYR A 142 0.59 -14.84 3.30
CA TYR A 142 -0.86 -14.99 3.36
C TYR A 142 -1.47 -14.52 2.04
N TYR A 143 -2.30 -15.38 1.46
CA TYR A 143 -3.09 -15.13 0.27
C TYR A 143 -4.43 -15.81 0.40
N ASN A 144 -5.53 -15.05 0.46
CA ASN A 144 -6.88 -15.57 0.60
C ASN A 144 -7.84 -14.84 -0.35
N PRO A 145 -7.98 -15.31 -1.59
CA PRO A 145 -8.83 -14.66 -2.59
C PRO A 145 -10.34 -14.78 -2.25
N GLU A 146 -10.74 -15.76 -1.46
CA GLU A 146 -12.14 -15.93 -1.03
C GLU A 146 -12.53 -14.80 -0.07
N GLU A 147 -11.72 -14.53 0.95
CA GLU A 147 -11.93 -13.43 1.89
C GLU A 147 -11.95 -12.07 1.19
N LYS A 148 -11.06 -11.87 0.21
CA LYS A 148 -11.06 -10.67 -0.62
C LYS A 148 -12.37 -10.52 -1.39
N ASN A 149 -12.85 -11.58 -2.04
CA ASN A 149 -14.11 -11.56 -2.78
C ASN A 149 -15.30 -11.26 -1.86
N GLU A 150 -15.35 -11.86 -0.67
CA GLU A 150 -16.39 -11.54 0.32
C GLU A 150 -16.37 -10.06 0.71
N ALA A 151 -15.19 -9.48 0.94
CA ALA A 151 -15.07 -8.06 1.26
C ALA A 151 -15.58 -7.16 0.11
N VAL A 152 -15.30 -7.53 -1.14
CA VAL A 152 -15.86 -6.85 -2.33
C VAL A 152 -17.39 -6.95 -2.33
N MET A 153 -17.95 -8.13 -2.09
CA MET A 153 -19.39 -8.35 -2.07
C MET A 153 -20.10 -7.55 -0.97
N ARG A 154 -19.46 -7.41 0.21
CA ARG A 154 -19.95 -6.53 1.30
C ARG A 154 -19.94 -5.07 0.88
N LEU A 155 -18.89 -4.58 0.23
CA LEU A 155 -18.83 -3.20 -0.29
C LEU A 155 -19.93 -2.91 -1.33
N LEU A 156 -20.31 -3.91 -2.13
CA LEU A 156 -21.38 -3.81 -3.11
C LEU A 156 -22.78 -4.00 -2.50
N GLY A 157 -22.89 -4.30 -1.20
CA GLY A 157 -24.16 -4.58 -0.54
C GLY A 157 -24.83 -5.89 -0.99
N MET A 158 -24.06 -6.83 -1.53
CA MET A 158 -24.55 -8.12 -2.05
C MET A 158 -24.59 -9.22 -0.98
N VAL A 159 -23.88 -9.03 0.11
CA VAL A 159 -23.92 -9.88 1.32
C VAL A 159 -23.85 -9.01 2.57
N ALA A 160 -24.40 -9.53 3.67
CA ALA A 160 -24.42 -8.85 4.98
C ALA A 160 -23.07 -8.98 5.71
#